data_d9828e2a39e01a8326c2abcf5e5db508
#
_entry.id   d9828e2a39e01a8326c2abcf5e5db508
#
_cell.length_a   1.000
_cell.length_b   1.000
_cell.length_c   1.000
_cell.angle_alpha   90.00
_cell.angle_beta   90.00
_cell.angle_gamma   90.00
#
_symmetry.space_group_name_H-M   'P 1'
#
loop_
_entity.id
_entity.type
_entity.pdbx_description
1 polymer ?
#
loop_
_entity_poly.entity_id
_entity_poly.type
_entity_poly.pdbx_seq_one_letter_code
_entity_poly.pdbx_strand_id
1 'polypeptide(L)'
;VESTGVPGAGRRGRARFTAAQAAVAAAIALFLAAFLVVPVATVVYVAFADGAGGFTLSHFASFFHISLMREAFWNSLVVATLSVVVATLIAVPLAYFTARFRFRGALLIQTLGVLPLVMPPFVGAVAMQLVFGRSGSLNLLLGEWFGFTLPIMEGLNGVIFVEAIHYFPFILMNLVVALHNLDSAMEESAQNLGASGVRLFRRIVFPLALPGYVAGAALVFIKVFDDLGTPLVLNQTNLLAPQAYLRITTVGIEDPVGYVIGVFMVLFSLAALWASALVLRGREYAMLQRGAGGLERRRLRPWQAALAYGWIGLVLALVLAPHVGILLLSLAKVWSFSVLPDSFTLEHYATVFRESPRMVWNTVLYCTIAAGLDVALGTAIAYLILRTRVPAARALDFVATAALAIPGVVLAIGYLRTFRAVELPFTGELLTSSWLLIVIAYTVRRLPYALRSCVAALQQLHVSLEEAAENLGATRARTIRRIVVPLMAGGILAGFVTSFMTAAVELSATIMLIPSQNDAPMSYGIYLYMQSAAGRGPGAALGVLAVVLVAVCTYLSHRAIRGRAEAREGRPPGQVEAVHAAQAAGAG
;
A
#
# COMPACT_ATOMS: atom_id res chain seq x y z
N VAL A 1 53.36 -31.05 22.36
CA VAL A 1 53.18 -29.74 22.97
C VAL A 1 51.70 -29.46 22.96
N GLU A 2 51.16 -29.28 24.15
CA GLU A 2 49.78 -29.31 24.57
C GLU A 2 48.78 -28.45 23.73
N SER A 3 47.72 -29.10 23.35
CA SER A 3 46.49 -28.49 22.83
C SER A 3 45.68 -27.92 23.98
N THR A 4 45.68 -26.61 24.16
CA THR A 4 44.72 -25.93 25.04
C THR A 4 43.36 -25.87 24.36
N GLY A 5 42.47 -26.74 24.80
CA GLY A 5 41.08 -26.79 24.38
C GLY A 5 40.33 -25.49 24.76
N VAL A 6 39.73 -24.84 23.78
CA VAL A 6 38.78 -23.79 23.98
C VAL A 6 37.52 -24.41 24.65
N PRO A 7 37.05 -23.88 25.81
CA PRO A 7 35.88 -24.45 26.45
C PRO A 7 34.65 -24.22 25.54
N GLY A 8 33.96 -25.31 25.25
CA GLY A 8 32.76 -25.34 24.45
C GLY A 8 31.76 -24.30 24.90
N ALA A 9 31.23 -23.55 23.92
CA ALA A 9 30.08 -22.66 24.07
C ALA A 9 28.91 -23.44 24.65
N GLY A 10 28.76 -23.35 25.96
CA GLY A 10 27.69 -24.02 26.71
C GLY A 10 26.35 -23.79 26.04
N ARG A 11 25.62 -24.84 25.78
CA ARG A 11 24.18 -24.86 25.52
C ARG A 11 23.50 -24.09 26.67
N ARG A 12 23.39 -22.75 26.56
CA ARG A 12 22.59 -21.92 27.46
C ARG A 12 21.18 -22.48 27.45
N GLY A 13 20.70 -22.92 28.60
CA GLY A 13 19.39 -23.51 28.82
C GLY A 13 18.32 -22.65 28.13
N ARG A 14 17.45 -23.31 27.37
CA ARG A 14 16.30 -22.68 26.70
C ARG A 14 15.46 -22.00 27.76
N ALA A 15 15.63 -20.68 27.92
CA ALA A 15 14.75 -19.90 28.79
C ALA A 15 13.31 -20.09 28.29
N ARG A 16 12.48 -20.64 29.16
CA ARG A 16 11.05 -20.81 28.89
C ARG A 16 10.42 -19.43 28.72
N PHE A 17 9.53 -19.25 27.71
CA PHE A 17 8.75 -18.00 27.57
C PHE A 17 7.90 -17.76 28.83
N THR A 18 7.67 -16.50 29.18
CA THR A 18 6.88 -16.12 30.36
C THR A 18 5.39 -16.30 30.09
N ALA A 19 4.61 -16.54 31.14
CA ALA A 19 3.14 -16.60 31.05
C ALA A 19 2.55 -15.30 30.43
N ALA A 20 3.12 -14.15 30.75
CA ALA A 20 2.71 -12.86 30.15
C ALA A 20 2.95 -12.82 28.63
N GLN A 21 4.08 -13.32 28.15
CA GLN A 21 4.36 -13.41 26.70
C GLN A 21 3.39 -14.36 26.00
N ALA A 22 3.08 -15.49 26.62
CA ALA A 22 2.09 -16.44 26.11
C ALA A 22 0.69 -15.79 26.07
N ALA A 23 0.29 -15.05 27.10
CA ALA A 23 -0.98 -14.35 27.16
C ALA A 23 -1.11 -13.28 26.07
N VAL A 24 -0.05 -12.46 25.85
CA VAL A 24 -0.02 -11.47 24.76
C VAL A 24 -0.12 -12.16 23.40
N ALA A 25 0.64 -13.23 23.16
CA ALA A 25 0.59 -13.98 21.92
C ALA A 25 -0.80 -14.61 21.68
N ALA A 26 -1.43 -15.15 22.75
CA ALA A 26 -2.78 -15.71 22.68
C ALA A 26 -3.84 -14.63 22.37
N ALA A 27 -3.76 -13.46 23.00
CA ALA A 27 -4.67 -12.36 22.73
C ALA A 27 -4.58 -11.86 21.28
N ILE A 28 -3.35 -11.72 20.74
CA ILE A 28 -3.12 -11.36 19.34
C ILE A 28 -3.63 -12.47 18.40
N ALA A 29 -3.36 -13.74 18.73
CA ALA A 29 -3.85 -14.88 17.96
C ALA A 29 -5.38 -14.92 17.92
N LEU A 30 -6.04 -14.68 19.04
CA LEU A 30 -7.50 -14.60 19.13
C LEU A 30 -8.05 -13.45 18.29
N PHE A 31 -7.44 -12.28 18.36
CA PHE A 31 -7.83 -11.12 17.55
C PHE A 31 -7.72 -11.43 16.05
N LEU A 32 -6.57 -11.94 15.59
CA LEU A 32 -6.37 -12.30 14.19
C LEU A 32 -7.26 -13.46 13.76
N ALA A 33 -7.49 -14.45 14.62
CA ALA A 33 -8.42 -15.53 14.33
C ALA A 33 -9.86 -15.01 14.16
N ALA A 34 -10.34 -14.19 15.10
CA ALA A 34 -11.71 -13.67 15.08
C ALA A 34 -11.96 -12.71 13.90
N PHE A 35 -11.01 -11.82 13.59
CA PHE A 35 -11.23 -10.72 12.65
C PHE A 35 -10.51 -10.86 11.31
N LEU A 36 -9.68 -11.88 11.11
CA LEU A 36 -9.09 -12.18 9.81
C LEU A 36 -9.41 -13.60 9.35
N VAL A 37 -9.04 -14.61 10.17
CA VAL A 37 -9.11 -16.01 9.72
C VAL A 37 -10.57 -16.49 9.62
N VAL A 38 -11.38 -16.28 10.65
CA VAL A 38 -12.79 -16.74 10.68
C VAL A 38 -13.63 -16.08 9.58
N PRO A 39 -13.59 -14.74 9.36
CA PRO A 39 -14.35 -14.13 8.26
C PRO A 39 -13.94 -14.64 6.87
N VAL A 40 -12.63 -14.79 6.61
CA VAL A 40 -12.16 -15.35 5.34
C VAL A 40 -12.54 -16.81 5.18
N ALA A 41 -12.42 -17.61 6.26
CA ALA A 41 -12.87 -19.00 6.28
C ALA A 41 -14.39 -19.12 6.05
N THR A 42 -15.18 -18.18 6.57
CA THR A 42 -16.63 -18.11 6.33
C THR A 42 -16.93 -17.88 4.85
N VAL A 43 -16.21 -16.99 4.18
CA VAL A 43 -16.35 -16.76 2.73
C VAL A 43 -16.06 -18.06 1.96
N VAL A 44 -14.96 -18.73 2.30
CA VAL A 44 -14.61 -20.02 1.68
C VAL A 44 -15.67 -21.08 1.98
N TYR A 45 -16.10 -21.21 3.24
CA TYR A 45 -17.10 -22.17 3.63
C TYR A 45 -18.41 -22.00 2.84
N VAL A 46 -18.95 -20.77 2.77
CA VAL A 46 -20.21 -20.50 2.06
C VAL A 46 -20.09 -20.79 0.56
N ALA A 47 -18.94 -20.52 -0.05
CA ALA A 47 -18.72 -20.82 -1.46
C ALA A 47 -18.77 -22.34 -1.78
N PHE A 48 -18.43 -23.19 -0.81
CA PHE A 48 -18.39 -24.65 -0.97
C PHE A 48 -19.52 -25.39 -0.25
N ALA A 49 -20.36 -24.72 0.55
CA ALA A 49 -21.46 -25.35 1.30
C ALA A 49 -22.75 -25.33 0.47
N ASP A 50 -23.44 -26.47 0.42
CA ASP A 50 -24.83 -26.51 -0.04
C ASP A 50 -25.77 -26.03 1.06
N GLY A 51 -27.02 -25.73 0.74
CA GLY A 51 -28.01 -25.28 1.74
C GLY A 51 -28.34 -26.30 2.84
N ALA A 52 -27.90 -27.54 2.69
CA ALA A 52 -28.08 -28.63 3.65
C ALA A 52 -26.83 -28.91 4.52
N GLY A 53 -25.75 -28.14 4.33
CA GLY A 53 -24.47 -28.27 5.06
C GLY A 53 -23.51 -29.30 4.45
N GLY A 54 -23.79 -29.83 3.25
CA GLY A 54 -22.89 -30.67 2.48
C GLY A 54 -21.89 -29.85 1.64
N PHE A 55 -20.90 -30.54 1.07
CA PHE A 55 -19.94 -29.94 0.13
C PHE A 55 -20.51 -29.90 -1.29
N THR A 56 -20.37 -28.74 -1.96
CA THR A 56 -20.80 -28.59 -3.35
C THR A 56 -19.83 -27.78 -4.19
N LEU A 57 -19.73 -28.09 -5.48
CA LEU A 57 -19.08 -27.30 -6.51
C LEU A 57 -20.09 -26.63 -7.46
N SER A 58 -21.40 -26.80 -7.21
CA SER A 58 -22.45 -26.26 -8.09
C SER A 58 -22.40 -24.75 -8.19
N HIS A 59 -21.99 -24.03 -7.11
CA HIS A 59 -21.86 -22.58 -7.12
C HIS A 59 -20.76 -22.11 -8.07
N PHE A 60 -19.66 -22.87 -8.17
CA PHE A 60 -18.59 -22.61 -9.13
C PHE A 60 -19.05 -22.88 -10.58
N ALA A 61 -19.80 -23.96 -10.79
CA ALA A 61 -20.40 -24.24 -12.10
C ALA A 61 -21.37 -23.10 -12.50
N SER A 62 -22.27 -22.71 -11.59
CA SER A 62 -23.19 -21.58 -11.78
C SER A 62 -22.47 -20.28 -12.11
N PHE A 63 -21.35 -19.97 -11.41
CA PHE A 63 -20.52 -18.81 -11.72
C PHE A 63 -20.06 -18.79 -13.18
N PHE A 64 -19.53 -19.90 -13.71
CA PHE A 64 -19.06 -19.96 -15.09
C PHE A 64 -20.19 -20.07 -16.13
N HIS A 65 -21.40 -20.46 -15.75
CA HIS A 65 -22.58 -20.41 -16.62
C HIS A 65 -23.08 -18.98 -16.84
N ILE A 66 -22.91 -18.07 -15.88
CA ILE A 66 -23.28 -16.66 -16.02
C ILE A 66 -22.23 -15.94 -16.87
N SER A 67 -22.64 -15.46 -18.08
CA SER A 67 -21.73 -14.80 -19.03
C SER A 67 -20.96 -13.63 -18.41
N LEU A 68 -21.65 -12.77 -17.64
CA LEU A 68 -21.07 -11.63 -16.95
C LEU A 68 -19.99 -12.05 -15.94
N MET A 69 -20.17 -13.14 -15.21
CA MET A 69 -19.19 -13.63 -14.25
C MET A 69 -17.94 -14.16 -14.93
N ARG A 70 -18.12 -14.90 -16.02
CA ARG A 70 -17.02 -15.39 -16.85
C ARG A 70 -16.23 -14.23 -17.48
N GLU A 71 -16.92 -13.22 -17.97
CA GLU A 71 -16.30 -12.00 -18.49
C GLU A 71 -15.52 -11.27 -17.38
N ALA A 72 -16.14 -11.05 -16.21
CA ALA A 72 -15.51 -10.40 -15.07
C ALA A 72 -14.25 -11.14 -14.59
N PHE A 73 -14.25 -12.46 -14.63
CA PHE A 73 -13.10 -13.29 -14.30
C PHE A 73 -11.90 -13.02 -15.21
N TRP A 74 -12.12 -13.09 -16.55
CA TRP A 74 -11.05 -12.85 -17.50
C TRP A 74 -10.61 -11.40 -17.56
N ASN A 75 -11.54 -10.45 -17.50
CA ASN A 75 -11.23 -9.03 -17.50
C ASN A 75 -10.37 -8.64 -16.29
N SER A 76 -10.66 -9.18 -15.09
CA SER A 76 -9.85 -8.89 -13.90
C SER A 76 -8.41 -9.39 -14.04
N LEU A 77 -8.20 -10.58 -14.61
CA LEU A 77 -6.86 -11.11 -14.88
C LEU A 77 -6.12 -10.27 -15.92
N VAL A 78 -6.82 -9.89 -17.00
CA VAL A 78 -6.25 -9.05 -18.07
C VAL A 78 -5.87 -7.67 -17.51
N VAL A 79 -6.79 -7.01 -16.80
CA VAL A 79 -6.55 -5.69 -16.20
C VAL A 79 -5.37 -5.75 -15.25
N ALA A 80 -5.35 -6.69 -14.29
CA ALA A 80 -4.26 -6.79 -13.33
C ALA A 80 -2.90 -7.08 -14.03
N THR A 81 -2.87 -7.98 -14.99
CA THR A 81 -1.65 -8.33 -15.72
C THR A 81 -1.15 -7.17 -16.59
N LEU A 82 -2.02 -6.52 -17.36
CA LEU A 82 -1.64 -5.40 -18.22
C LEU A 82 -1.25 -4.16 -17.39
N SER A 83 -1.90 -3.91 -16.26
CA SER A 83 -1.48 -2.84 -15.34
C SER A 83 -0.07 -3.09 -14.80
N VAL A 84 0.29 -4.33 -14.46
CA VAL A 84 1.67 -4.68 -14.09
C VAL A 84 2.64 -4.43 -15.26
N VAL A 85 2.28 -4.80 -16.48
CA VAL A 85 3.12 -4.57 -17.67
C VAL A 85 3.34 -3.08 -17.88
N VAL A 86 2.28 -2.26 -17.90
CA VAL A 86 2.38 -0.80 -18.09
C VAL A 86 3.15 -0.15 -16.94
N ALA A 87 2.87 -0.53 -15.68
CA ALA A 87 3.62 -0.07 -14.51
C ALA A 87 5.11 -0.43 -14.60
N THR A 88 5.45 -1.61 -15.14
CA THR A 88 6.83 -2.04 -15.39
C THR A 88 7.53 -1.17 -16.42
N LEU A 89 6.84 -0.84 -17.53
CA LEU A 89 7.38 0.04 -18.57
C LEU A 89 7.68 1.45 -18.02
N ILE A 90 6.91 1.92 -17.04
CA ILE A 90 7.15 3.20 -16.36
C ILE A 90 8.29 3.06 -15.34
N ALA A 91 8.22 2.07 -14.46
CA ALA A 91 9.08 1.96 -13.28
C ALA A 91 10.51 1.54 -13.62
N VAL A 92 10.72 0.59 -14.55
CA VAL A 92 12.05 0.02 -14.83
C VAL A 92 13.03 1.07 -15.38
N PRO A 93 12.67 1.89 -16.39
CA PRO A 93 13.57 2.97 -16.84
C PRO A 93 13.86 4.00 -15.73
N LEU A 94 12.85 4.42 -14.96
CA LEU A 94 13.02 5.34 -13.85
C LEU A 94 13.96 4.79 -12.78
N ALA A 95 13.76 3.54 -12.35
CA ALA A 95 14.62 2.87 -11.39
C ALA A 95 16.07 2.75 -11.88
N TYR A 96 16.24 2.40 -13.15
CA TYR A 96 17.57 2.28 -13.76
C TYR A 96 18.30 3.63 -13.80
N PHE A 97 17.64 4.70 -14.26
CA PHE A 97 18.27 6.02 -14.30
C PHE A 97 18.59 6.56 -12.92
N THR A 98 17.68 6.43 -11.95
CA THR A 98 17.88 6.92 -10.58
C THR A 98 18.96 6.17 -9.82
N ALA A 99 19.13 4.88 -10.05
CA ALA A 99 20.11 4.06 -9.37
C ALA A 99 21.52 4.18 -9.99
N ARG A 100 21.63 4.39 -11.30
CA ARG A 100 22.88 4.26 -12.07
C ARG A 100 23.58 5.55 -12.43
N PHE A 101 22.82 6.65 -12.49
CA PHE A 101 23.36 7.91 -13.01
C PHE A 101 23.26 9.03 -11.97
N ARG A 102 24.28 9.93 -12.02
CA ARG A 102 24.23 11.22 -11.32
C ARG A 102 23.57 12.22 -12.23
N PHE A 103 22.42 12.75 -11.82
CA PHE A 103 21.74 13.82 -12.54
C PHE A 103 21.00 14.74 -11.57
N ARG A 104 20.79 15.99 -12.01
CA ARG A 104 20.05 16.98 -11.23
C ARG A 104 18.57 16.55 -11.13
N GLY A 105 17.97 16.60 -9.95
CA GLY A 105 16.56 16.25 -9.75
C GLY A 105 16.29 14.79 -9.37
N ALA A 106 17.31 13.97 -9.09
CA ALA A 106 17.10 12.58 -8.64
C ALA A 106 16.21 12.47 -7.40
N LEU A 107 16.37 13.40 -6.44
CA LEU A 107 15.53 13.47 -5.24
C LEU A 107 14.09 13.86 -5.59
N LEU A 108 13.91 14.83 -6.51
CA LEU A 108 12.58 15.23 -6.97
C LEU A 108 11.81 14.06 -7.59
N ILE A 109 12.49 13.24 -8.39
CA ILE A 109 11.89 12.06 -9.02
C ILE A 109 11.48 11.02 -7.99
N GLN A 110 12.33 10.77 -6.99
CA GLN A 110 11.99 9.84 -5.91
C GLN A 110 10.77 10.33 -5.12
N THR A 111 10.71 11.63 -4.84
CA THR A 111 9.59 12.23 -4.09
C THR A 111 8.30 12.25 -4.93
N LEU A 112 8.36 12.76 -6.15
CA LEU A 112 7.19 12.86 -7.03
C LEU A 112 6.77 11.49 -7.60
N GLY A 113 7.71 10.55 -7.73
CA GLY A 113 7.41 9.18 -8.14
C GLY A 113 6.55 8.41 -7.14
N VAL A 114 6.51 8.84 -5.88
CA VAL A 114 5.67 8.23 -4.83
C VAL A 114 4.33 8.99 -4.66
N LEU A 115 4.21 10.16 -5.25
CA LEU A 115 3.04 11.02 -5.12
C LEU A 115 1.70 10.33 -5.49
N PRO A 116 1.62 9.45 -6.51
CA PRO A 116 0.37 8.76 -6.81
C PRO A 116 -0.23 8.00 -5.62
N LEU A 117 0.60 7.46 -4.73
CA LEU A 117 0.14 6.70 -3.56
C LEU A 117 -0.53 7.56 -2.47
N VAL A 118 -0.40 8.89 -2.56
CA VAL A 118 -0.99 9.82 -1.58
C VAL A 118 -2.48 10.06 -1.86
N MET A 119 -2.89 9.97 -3.13
CA MET A 119 -4.26 10.17 -3.56
C MET A 119 -4.98 8.82 -3.74
N PRO A 120 -6.26 8.67 -3.34
CA PRO A 120 -7.02 7.46 -3.66
C PRO A 120 -7.08 7.22 -5.19
N PRO A 121 -6.90 5.96 -5.70
CA PRO A 121 -6.88 5.70 -7.13
C PRO A 121 -8.18 6.11 -7.84
N PHE A 122 -9.34 5.88 -7.22
CA PHE A 122 -10.64 6.26 -7.78
C PHE A 122 -10.83 7.80 -7.88
N VAL A 123 -10.20 8.58 -7.00
CA VAL A 123 -10.18 10.06 -7.10
C VAL A 123 -9.36 10.47 -8.31
N GLY A 124 -8.19 9.84 -8.48
CA GLY A 124 -7.35 10.01 -9.66
C GLY A 124 -8.06 9.65 -10.95
N ALA A 125 -8.89 8.59 -10.93
CA ALA A 125 -9.65 8.15 -12.11
C ALA A 125 -10.58 9.24 -12.64
N VAL A 126 -11.31 9.95 -11.75
CA VAL A 126 -12.18 11.08 -12.16
C VAL A 126 -11.38 12.20 -12.80
N ALA A 127 -10.27 12.59 -12.16
CA ALA A 127 -9.40 13.63 -12.69
C ALA A 127 -8.77 13.22 -14.04
N MET A 128 -8.33 11.97 -14.17
CA MET A 128 -7.82 11.44 -15.43
C MET A 128 -8.88 11.38 -16.53
N GLN A 129 -10.13 11.08 -16.18
CA GLN A 129 -11.23 11.11 -17.14
C GLN A 129 -11.48 12.53 -17.69
N LEU A 130 -11.31 13.57 -16.85
CA LEU A 130 -11.43 14.96 -17.29
C LEU A 130 -10.25 15.41 -18.16
N VAL A 131 -9.06 14.85 -17.92
CA VAL A 131 -7.85 15.22 -18.71
C VAL A 131 -7.71 14.36 -19.95
N PHE A 132 -7.84 13.02 -19.83
CA PHE A 132 -7.52 12.03 -20.88
C PHE A 132 -8.76 11.34 -21.46
N GLY A 133 -9.97 11.62 -20.95
CA GLY A 133 -11.22 11.06 -21.47
C GLY A 133 -11.51 11.53 -22.88
N ARG A 134 -12.54 10.94 -23.51
CA ARG A 134 -12.91 11.26 -24.91
C ARG A 134 -13.17 12.76 -25.12
N SER A 135 -13.86 13.40 -24.18
CA SER A 135 -14.12 14.85 -24.16
C SER A 135 -13.23 15.57 -23.15
N GLY A 136 -12.10 14.98 -22.78
CA GLY A 136 -11.15 15.57 -21.83
C GLY A 136 -10.20 16.53 -22.51
N SER A 137 -9.53 17.37 -21.69
CA SER A 137 -8.67 18.47 -22.14
C SER A 137 -7.68 18.07 -23.20
N LEU A 138 -6.99 16.90 -23.03
CA LEU A 138 -6.00 16.43 -24.01
C LEU A 138 -6.64 16.10 -25.35
N ASN A 139 -7.75 15.34 -25.34
CA ASN A 139 -8.42 14.91 -26.56
C ASN A 139 -9.10 16.08 -27.30
N LEU A 140 -9.57 17.09 -26.57
CA LEU A 140 -10.06 18.34 -27.19
C LEU A 140 -8.93 19.04 -27.94
N LEU A 141 -7.75 19.19 -27.33
CA LEU A 141 -6.58 19.80 -27.98
C LEU A 141 -6.09 18.97 -29.19
N LEU A 142 -6.03 17.64 -29.05
CA LEU A 142 -5.61 16.76 -30.14
C LEU A 142 -6.62 16.77 -31.30
N GLY A 143 -7.91 16.82 -30.99
CA GLY A 143 -8.97 16.94 -31.98
C GLY A 143 -8.90 18.27 -32.74
N GLU A 144 -8.67 19.38 -32.03
CA GLU A 144 -8.55 20.70 -32.62
C GLU A 144 -7.29 20.88 -33.49
N TRP A 145 -6.13 20.39 -33.00
CA TRP A 145 -4.84 20.61 -33.68
C TRP A 145 -4.49 19.55 -34.71
N PHE A 146 -4.89 18.30 -34.48
CA PHE A 146 -4.45 17.17 -35.28
C PHE A 146 -5.61 16.34 -35.87
N GLY A 147 -6.87 16.60 -35.50
CA GLY A 147 -8.04 15.90 -36.03
C GLY A 147 -8.23 14.47 -35.54
N PHE A 148 -7.57 14.04 -34.47
CA PHE A 148 -7.74 12.70 -33.89
C PHE A 148 -7.91 12.74 -32.36
N THR A 149 -8.45 11.66 -31.81
CA THR A 149 -8.59 11.45 -30.36
C THR A 149 -7.96 10.12 -29.94
N LEU A 150 -7.45 10.06 -28.72
CA LEU A 150 -6.85 8.85 -28.13
C LEU A 150 -7.85 8.19 -27.19
N PRO A 151 -8.24 6.92 -27.39
CA PRO A 151 -9.20 6.21 -26.54
C PRO A 151 -8.54 5.65 -25.26
N ILE A 152 -7.76 6.49 -24.55
CA ILE A 152 -6.96 6.06 -23.38
C ILE A 152 -7.87 5.63 -22.23
N MET A 153 -8.95 6.40 -21.98
CA MET A 153 -9.86 6.19 -20.85
C MET A 153 -11.11 5.39 -21.21
N GLU A 154 -11.16 4.76 -22.39
CA GLU A 154 -12.32 3.99 -22.83
C GLU A 154 -12.25 2.52 -22.36
N GLY A 155 -13.36 2.03 -21.79
CA GLY A 155 -13.49 0.64 -21.34
C GLY A 155 -12.43 0.24 -20.31
N LEU A 156 -11.92 -0.99 -20.43
CA LEU A 156 -10.89 -1.50 -19.53
C LEU A 156 -9.55 -0.77 -19.65
N ASN A 157 -9.27 -0.12 -20.80
CA ASN A 157 -8.04 0.64 -20.99
C ASN A 157 -7.91 1.77 -19.96
N GLY A 158 -9.03 2.44 -19.65
CA GLY A 158 -9.06 3.48 -18.62
C GLY A 158 -8.67 2.95 -17.24
N VAL A 159 -9.19 1.78 -16.87
CA VAL A 159 -8.83 1.13 -15.61
C VAL A 159 -7.35 0.78 -15.60
N ILE A 160 -6.84 0.10 -16.65
CA ILE A 160 -5.42 -0.27 -16.77
C ILE A 160 -4.50 0.96 -16.67
N PHE A 161 -4.88 2.05 -17.34
CA PHE A 161 -4.09 3.28 -17.38
C PHE A 161 -4.02 3.93 -15.99
N VAL A 162 -5.15 4.12 -15.31
CA VAL A 162 -5.21 4.70 -13.97
C VAL A 162 -4.44 3.85 -12.96
N GLU A 163 -4.71 2.56 -12.94
CA GLU A 163 -4.09 1.61 -12.02
C GLU A 163 -2.57 1.53 -12.21
N ALA A 164 -2.10 1.49 -13.46
CA ALA A 164 -0.68 1.45 -13.75
C ALA A 164 0.05 2.71 -13.25
N ILE A 165 -0.52 3.92 -13.50
CA ILE A 165 0.06 5.18 -13.05
C ILE A 165 -0.02 5.31 -11.53
N HIS A 166 -1.07 4.75 -10.91
CA HIS A 166 -1.21 4.82 -9.46
C HIS A 166 -0.25 3.88 -8.75
N TYR A 167 -0.05 2.64 -9.24
CA TYR A 167 0.68 1.60 -8.53
C TYR A 167 2.11 1.33 -9.01
N PHE A 168 2.59 1.95 -10.12
CA PHE A 168 4.00 1.79 -10.53
C PHE A 168 5.02 2.11 -9.43
N PRO A 169 4.76 3.00 -8.45
CA PRO A 169 5.71 3.27 -7.38
C PRO A 169 6.09 2.04 -6.56
N PHE A 170 5.22 1.04 -6.45
CA PHE A 170 5.58 -0.22 -5.77
C PHE A 170 6.71 -0.98 -6.49
N ILE A 171 6.67 -1.02 -7.84
CA ILE A 171 7.77 -1.60 -8.62
C ILE A 171 9.00 -0.70 -8.52
N LEU A 172 8.83 0.62 -8.69
CA LEU A 172 9.91 1.59 -8.65
C LEU A 172 10.71 1.51 -7.36
N MET A 173 10.05 1.60 -6.21
CA MET A 173 10.71 1.60 -4.89
C MET A 173 11.45 0.30 -4.61
N ASN A 174 10.80 -0.85 -4.83
CA ASN A 174 11.42 -2.15 -4.59
C ASN A 174 12.60 -2.39 -5.53
N LEU A 175 12.49 -1.99 -6.80
CA LEU A 175 13.55 -2.15 -7.78
C LEU A 175 14.73 -1.20 -7.53
N VAL A 176 14.47 0.06 -7.12
CA VAL A 176 15.52 1.01 -6.73
C VAL A 176 16.33 0.48 -5.56
N VAL A 177 15.66 -0.02 -4.51
CA VAL A 177 16.33 -0.64 -3.35
C VAL A 177 17.17 -1.84 -3.78
N ALA A 178 16.62 -2.72 -4.62
CA ALA A 178 17.36 -3.87 -5.13
C ALA A 178 18.60 -3.46 -5.95
N LEU A 179 18.46 -2.46 -6.83
CA LEU A 179 19.55 -1.95 -7.65
C LEU A 179 20.66 -1.27 -6.81
N HIS A 180 20.30 -0.57 -5.73
CA HIS A 180 21.28 0.05 -4.82
C HIS A 180 22.06 -0.97 -3.99
N ASN A 181 21.48 -2.13 -3.73
CA ASN A 181 22.11 -3.20 -2.95
C ASN A 181 22.97 -4.15 -3.80
N LEU A 182 23.11 -3.91 -5.12
CA LEU A 182 23.97 -4.70 -5.98
C LEU A 182 25.46 -4.39 -5.74
N ASP A 183 26.27 -5.44 -5.69
CA ASP A 183 27.73 -5.31 -5.62
C ASP A 183 28.30 -4.81 -6.95
N SER A 184 29.05 -3.69 -6.91
CA SER A 184 29.71 -3.13 -8.08
C SER A 184 30.75 -4.09 -8.70
N ALA A 185 31.39 -4.96 -7.90
CA ALA A 185 32.38 -5.90 -8.38
C ALA A 185 31.83 -6.90 -9.41
N MET A 186 30.57 -7.32 -9.26
CA MET A 186 29.92 -8.21 -10.24
C MET A 186 29.70 -7.51 -11.59
N GLU A 187 29.36 -6.22 -11.56
CA GLU A 187 29.17 -5.44 -12.77
C GLU A 187 30.50 -5.13 -13.46
N GLU A 188 31.51 -4.73 -12.70
CA GLU A 188 32.87 -4.47 -13.21
C GLU A 188 33.48 -5.72 -13.83
N SER A 189 33.33 -6.88 -13.18
CA SER A 189 33.74 -8.15 -13.74
C SER A 189 33.08 -8.47 -15.07
N ALA A 190 31.76 -8.23 -15.17
CA ALA A 190 31.03 -8.43 -16.41
C ALA A 190 31.45 -7.45 -17.51
N GLN A 191 31.80 -6.21 -17.15
CA GLN A 191 32.32 -5.21 -18.08
C GLN A 191 33.72 -5.57 -18.57
N ASN A 192 34.59 -6.07 -17.70
CA ASN A 192 35.92 -6.57 -18.07
C ASN A 192 35.83 -7.75 -19.06
N LEU A 193 34.73 -8.53 -19.00
CA LEU A 193 34.42 -9.59 -19.96
C LEU A 193 33.68 -9.07 -21.23
N GLY A 194 33.61 -7.74 -21.43
CA GLY A 194 33.05 -7.11 -22.62
C GLY A 194 31.52 -6.89 -22.57
N ALA A 195 30.85 -7.12 -21.44
CA ALA A 195 29.42 -6.80 -21.32
C ALA A 195 29.21 -5.28 -21.15
N SER A 196 28.38 -4.68 -21.99
CA SER A 196 28.10 -3.24 -21.92
C SER A 196 26.63 -2.92 -22.24
N GLY A 197 26.15 -1.73 -21.83
CA GLY A 197 24.85 -1.18 -22.19
C GLY A 197 23.68 -2.12 -21.87
N VAL A 198 22.79 -2.34 -22.86
CA VAL A 198 21.58 -3.17 -22.72
C VAL A 198 21.93 -4.63 -22.40
N ARG A 199 23.04 -5.15 -22.93
CA ARG A 199 23.48 -6.53 -22.65
C ARG A 199 23.86 -6.71 -21.18
N LEU A 200 24.59 -5.76 -20.60
CA LEU A 200 24.92 -5.75 -19.18
C LEU A 200 23.66 -5.67 -18.32
N PHE A 201 22.75 -4.74 -18.64
CA PHE A 201 21.50 -4.62 -17.92
C PHE A 201 20.68 -5.92 -17.97
N ARG A 202 20.40 -6.44 -19.17
CA ARG A 202 19.50 -7.58 -19.35
C ARG A 202 20.07 -8.90 -18.80
N ARG A 203 21.40 -9.11 -18.86
CA ARG A 203 22.03 -10.39 -18.49
C ARG A 203 22.56 -10.41 -17.06
N ILE A 204 22.88 -9.26 -16.47
CA ILE A 204 23.54 -9.19 -15.15
C ILE A 204 22.69 -8.37 -14.17
N VAL A 205 22.49 -7.09 -14.46
CA VAL A 205 21.89 -6.15 -13.50
C VAL A 205 20.43 -6.49 -13.19
N PHE A 206 19.59 -6.66 -14.20
CA PHE A 206 18.17 -6.94 -14.02
C PHE A 206 17.91 -8.33 -13.37
N PRO A 207 18.57 -9.42 -13.77
CA PRO A 207 18.43 -10.71 -13.09
C PRO A 207 18.84 -10.69 -11.62
N LEU A 208 19.83 -9.90 -11.24
CA LEU A 208 20.24 -9.72 -9.84
C LEU A 208 19.23 -8.85 -9.06
N ALA A 209 18.62 -7.87 -9.71
CA ALA A 209 17.57 -7.03 -9.13
C ALA A 209 16.16 -7.66 -9.23
N LEU A 210 16.01 -8.80 -9.90
CA LEU A 210 14.73 -9.48 -10.14
C LEU A 210 13.90 -9.74 -8.87
N PRO A 211 14.50 -10.10 -7.72
CA PRO A 211 13.74 -10.24 -6.48
C PRO A 211 12.98 -8.98 -6.09
N GLY A 212 13.59 -7.80 -6.16
CA GLY A 212 12.92 -6.54 -5.89
C GLY A 212 11.83 -6.23 -6.91
N TYR A 213 12.08 -6.47 -8.20
CA TYR A 213 11.07 -6.33 -9.24
C TYR A 213 9.84 -7.21 -8.99
N VAL A 214 10.04 -8.50 -8.72
CA VAL A 214 8.94 -9.46 -8.52
C VAL A 214 8.12 -9.13 -7.27
N ALA A 215 8.77 -8.69 -6.19
CA ALA A 215 8.07 -8.24 -4.99
C ALA A 215 7.16 -7.03 -5.30
N GLY A 216 7.68 -6.03 -6.03
CA GLY A 216 6.91 -4.86 -6.46
C GLY A 216 5.78 -5.22 -7.43
N ALA A 217 6.05 -6.07 -8.42
CA ALA A 217 5.07 -6.50 -9.42
C ALA A 217 3.91 -7.30 -8.80
N ALA A 218 4.20 -8.19 -7.84
CA ALA A 218 3.18 -8.93 -7.09
C ALA A 218 2.28 -7.97 -6.29
N LEU A 219 2.86 -6.94 -5.65
CA LEU A 219 2.08 -5.92 -4.95
C LEU A 219 1.17 -5.14 -5.91
N VAL A 220 1.65 -4.75 -7.09
CA VAL A 220 0.82 -4.08 -8.11
C VAL A 220 -0.33 -5.00 -8.51
N PHE A 221 -0.06 -6.26 -8.85
CA PHE A 221 -1.09 -7.22 -9.23
C PHE A 221 -2.17 -7.35 -8.16
N ILE A 222 -1.79 -7.55 -6.88
CA ILE A 222 -2.72 -7.70 -5.76
C ILE A 222 -3.55 -6.43 -5.58
N LYS A 223 -2.94 -5.24 -5.68
CA LYS A 223 -3.62 -3.96 -5.48
C LYS A 223 -4.64 -3.68 -6.58
N VAL A 224 -4.26 -3.90 -7.84
CA VAL A 224 -5.17 -3.74 -9.00
C VAL A 224 -6.31 -4.75 -8.92
N PHE A 225 -6.02 -5.99 -8.53
CA PHE A 225 -7.04 -7.04 -8.42
C PHE A 225 -8.04 -6.80 -7.27
N ASP A 226 -7.62 -6.09 -6.21
CA ASP A 226 -8.45 -5.72 -5.06
C ASP A 226 -9.21 -4.39 -5.28
N ASP A 227 -8.84 -3.58 -6.27
CA ASP A 227 -9.45 -2.26 -6.40
C ASP A 227 -10.90 -2.34 -6.89
N LEU A 228 -11.77 -1.76 -6.08
CA LEU A 228 -13.19 -1.61 -6.33
C LEU A 228 -13.51 -0.20 -6.85
N GLY A 229 -12.82 0.80 -6.31
CA GLY A 229 -13.19 2.20 -6.50
C GLY A 229 -13.00 2.70 -7.92
N THR A 230 -11.83 2.45 -8.51
CA THR A 230 -11.50 2.89 -9.88
C THR A 230 -12.46 2.30 -10.92
N PRO A 231 -12.71 0.98 -10.94
CA PRO A 231 -13.70 0.41 -11.86
C PRO A 231 -15.10 0.98 -11.68
N LEU A 232 -15.58 1.14 -10.45
CA LEU A 232 -16.93 1.69 -10.20
C LEU A 232 -17.06 3.13 -10.71
N VAL A 233 -16.06 3.97 -10.46
CA VAL A 233 -16.06 5.38 -10.90
C VAL A 233 -15.98 5.49 -12.42
N LEU A 234 -15.26 4.57 -13.08
CA LEU A 234 -15.17 4.50 -14.54
C LEU A 234 -16.31 3.71 -15.20
N ASN A 235 -17.34 3.31 -14.42
CA ASN A 235 -18.48 2.50 -14.88
C ASN A 235 -18.07 1.16 -15.51
N GLN A 236 -16.97 0.57 -15.07
CA GLN A 236 -16.50 -0.74 -15.51
C GLN A 236 -16.88 -1.81 -14.47
N THR A 237 -18.14 -2.25 -14.53
CA THR A 237 -18.68 -3.21 -13.55
C THR A 237 -18.39 -4.67 -13.89
N ASN A 238 -17.85 -4.95 -15.08
CA ASN A 238 -17.51 -6.29 -15.57
C ASN A 238 -16.12 -6.76 -15.08
N LEU A 239 -15.84 -6.56 -13.80
CA LEU A 239 -14.64 -6.99 -13.07
C LEU A 239 -15.07 -7.67 -11.77
N LEU A 240 -14.22 -8.54 -11.19
CA LEU A 240 -14.56 -9.36 -10.02
C LEU A 240 -14.87 -8.51 -8.78
N ALA A 241 -14.07 -7.49 -8.46
CA ALA A 241 -14.30 -6.66 -7.28
C ALA A 241 -15.64 -5.90 -7.35
N PRO A 242 -16.00 -5.19 -8.45
CA PRO A 242 -17.33 -4.63 -8.64
C PRO A 242 -18.45 -5.67 -8.58
N GLN A 243 -18.27 -6.85 -9.19
CA GLN A 243 -19.29 -7.88 -9.17
C GLN A 243 -19.49 -8.50 -7.78
N ALA A 244 -18.44 -8.67 -6.98
CA ALA A 244 -18.55 -9.09 -5.59
C ALA A 244 -19.38 -8.07 -4.79
N TYR A 245 -19.10 -6.79 -4.94
CA TYR A 245 -19.86 -5.70 -4.29
C TYR A 245 -21.32 -5.69 -4.74
N LEU A 246 -21.57 -5.67 -6.05
CA LEU A 246 -22.94 -5.60 -6.60
C LEU A 246 -23.77 -6.83 -6.22
N ARG A 247 -23.20 -8.04 -6.27
CA ARG A 247 -23.90 -9.25 -5.87
C ARG A 247 -24.39 -9.18 -4.42
N ILE A 248 -23.53 -8.81 -3.50
CA ILE A 248 -23.89 -8.74 -2.08
C ILE A 248 -24.89 -7.61 -1.79
N THR A 249 -24.76 -6.46 -2.47
CA THR A 249 -25.62 -5.29 -2.21
C THR A 249 -26.96 -5.34 -2.94
N THR A 250 -27.05 -6.00 -4.11
CA THR A 250 -28.30 -6.03 -4.91
C THR A 250 -29.02 -7.37 -4.83
N VAL A 251 -28.31 -8.49 -4.80
CA VAL A 251 -28.92 -9.85 -4.68
C VAL A 251 -29.05 -10.25 -3.21
N GLY A 252 -28.06 -9.89 -2.41
CA GLY A 252 -28.06 -10.11 -0.96
C GLY A 252 -26.91 -11.00 -0.49
N ILE A 253 -26.72 -10.99 0.84
CA ILE A 253 -25.63 -11.72 1.52
C ILE A 253 -25.78 -13.24 1.49
N GLU A 254 -26.93 -13.74 1.07
CA GLU A 254 -27.16 -15.19 0.94
C GLU A 254 -26.78 -15.72 -0.46
N ASP A 255 -26.41 -14.85 -1.42
CA ASP A 255 -26.01 -15.26 -2.77
C ASP A 255 -24.64 -15.98 -2.77
N PRO A 256 -24.57 -17.30 -3.03
CA PRO A 256 -23.32 -18.04 -2.96
C PRO A 256 -22.33 -17.64 -4.07
N VAL A 257 -22.80 -17.08 -5.19
CA VAL A 257 -21.94 -16.63 -6.29
C VAL A 257 -21.05 -15.46 -5.84
N GLY A 258 -21.53 -14.58 -4.98
CA GLY A 258 -20.71 -13.50 -4.37
C GLY A 258 -19.53 -14.05 -3.58
N TYR A 259 -19.71 -15.18 -2.88
CA TYR A 259 -18.62 -15.85 -2.13
C TYR A 259 -17.65 -16.58 -3.05
N VAL A 260 -18.12 -17.16 -4.15
CA VAL A 260 -17.26 -17.76 -5.19
C VAL A 260 -16.31 -16.71 -5.78
N ILE A 261 -16.81 -15.50 -6.06
CA ILE A 261 -15.96 -14.37 -6.48
C ILE A 261 -14.88 -14.11 -5.43
N GLY A 262 -15.27 -14.04 -4.14
CA GLY A 262 -14.33 -13.86 -3.02
C GLY A 262 -13.24 -14.93 -2.97
N VAL A 263 -13.59 -16.21 -3.19
CA VAL A 263 -12.62 -17.31 -3.26
C VAL A 263 -11.63 -17.11 -4.39
N PHE A 264 -12.08 -16.75 -5.61
CA PHE A 264 -11.17 -16.45 -6.72
C PHE A 264 -10.25 -15.27 -6.41
N MET A 265 -10.78 -14.20 -5.82
CA MET A 265 -9.98 -13.03 -5.47
C MET A 265 -8.88 -13.39 -4.46
N VAL A 266 -9.20 -14.15 -3.40
CA VAL A 266 -8.20 -14.62 -2.42
C VAL A 266 -7.19 -15.55 -3.08
N LEU A 267 -7.65 -16.51 -3.90
CA LEU A 267 -6.79 -17.47 -4.57
C LEU A 267 -5.73 -16.80 -5.44
N PHE A 268 -6.13 -15.85 -6.30
CA PHE A 268 -5.21 -15.15 -7.20
C PHE A 268 -4.25 -14.23 -6.43
N SER A 269 -4.72 -13.54 -5.38
CA SER A 269 -3.88 -12.70 -4.53
C SER A 269 -2.83 -13.54 -3.77
N LEU A 270 -3.23 -14.67 -3.20
CA LEU A 270 -2.30 -15.60 -2.56
C LEU A 270 -1.35 -16.26 -3.55
N ALA A 271 -1.82 -16.61 -4.75
CA ALA A 271 -0.98 -17.17 -5.82
C ALA A 271 0.10 -16.17 -6.27
N ALA A 272 -0.23 -14.89 -6.42
CA ALA A 272 0.73 -13.84 -6.75
C ALA A 272 1.78 -13.68 -5.64
N LEU A 273 1.35 -13.68 -4.37
CA LEU A 273 2.24 -13.62 -3.22
C LEU A 273 3.16 -14.85 -3.14
N TRP A 274 2.61 -16.04 -3.35
CA TRP A 274 3.34 -17.30 -3.35
C TRP A 274 4.35 -17.38 -4.50
N ALA A 275 3.95 -16.99 -5.72
CA ALA A 275 4.84 -16.92 -6.88
C ALA A 275 6.03 -15.96 -6.62
N SER A 276 5.76 -14.79 -6.01
CA SER A 276 6.80 -13.87 -5.55
C SER A 276 7.75 -14.54 -4.55
N ALA A 277 7.22 -15.24 -3.55
CA ALA A 277 8.02 -15.93 -2.54
C ALA A 277 8.89 -17.06 -3.14
N LEU A 278 8.40 -17.78 -4.15
CA LEU A 278 9.17 -18.81 -4.85
C LEU A 278 10.38 -18.23 -5.58
N VAL A 279 10.20 -17.11 -6.28
CA VAL A 279 11.31 -16.41 -6.97
C VAL A 279 12.36 -15.92 -5.96
N LEU A 280 11.91 -15.50 -4.77
CA LEU A 280 12.81 -15.03 -3.70
C LEU A 280 13.63 -16.17 -3.07
N ARG A 281 13.04 -17.35 -2.83
CA ARG A 281 13.70 -18.49 -2.19
C ARG A 281 14.95 -19.00 -2.94
N GLY A 282 14.99 -18.87 -4.26
CA GLY A 282 16.10 -19.35 -5.09
C GLY A 282 17.29 -18.38 -5.20
N ARG A 283 17.22 -17.17 -4.61
CA ARG A 283 18.13 -16.07 -4.93
C ARG A 283 18.66 -15.28 -3.72
N GLU A 284 18.77 -15.91 -2.55
CA GLU A 284 19.35 -15.29 -1.35
C GLU A 284 20.83 -14.87 -1.49
N TYR A 285 21.46 -15.21 -2.61
CA TYR A 285 22.90 -14.97 -2.87
C TYR A 285 23.30 -13.49 -2.96
N ALA A 286 22.36 -12.59 -3.25
CA ALA A 286 22.70 -11.18 -3.49
C ALA A 286 22.73 -10.31 -2.22
N MET A 287 22.29 -10.82 -1.05
CA MET A 287 22.19 -10.02 0.17
C MET A 287 23.37 -10.22 1.15
N LEU A 288 24.28 -11.13 0.89
CA LEU A 288 25.30 -11.56 1.86
C LEU A 288 26.60 -10.76 1.86
N GLN A 289 26.80 -9.85 0.91
CA GLN A 289 28.01 -9.01 0.92
C GLN A 289 27.63 -7.52 0.92
N ARG A 290 27.55 -6.95 2.10
CA ARG A 290 27.74 -5.51 2.31
C ARG A 290 29.19 -5.16 2.00
N GLY A 291 29.55 -5.13 0.73
CA GLY A 291 30.75 -4.45 0.31
C GLY A 291 30.58 -2.96 0.53
N ALA A 292 31.54 -2.33 1.19
CA ALA A 292 31.55 -0.89 1.50
C ALA A 292 31.68 0.03 0.25
N GLY A 293 31.50 -0.48 -0.95
CA GLY A 293 31.54 0.25 -2.21
C GLY A 293 30.16 0.43 -2.80
N GLY A 294 29.51 1.56 -2.50
CA GLY A 294 28.30 1.94 -3.24
C GLY A 294 28.60 2.06 -4.74
N LEU A 295 27.64 1.66 -5.58
CA LEU A 295 27.74 1.75 -7.04
C LEU A 295 28.23 3.13 -7.47
N GLU A 296 29.32 3.17 -8.24
CA GLU A 296 29.80 4.41 -8.85
C GLU A 296 28.77 4.91 -9.86
N ARG A 297 28.08 6.01 -9.48
CA ARG A 297 27.10 6.63 -10.36
C ARG A 297 27.81 7.33 -11.51
N ARG A 298 27.51 6.95 -12.74
CA ARG A 298 28.09 7.49 -13.96
C ARG A 298 27.43 8.80 -14.36
N ARG A 299 28.18 9.67 -15.05
CA ARG A 299 27.59 10.84 -15.70
C ARG A 299 26.86 10.41 -16.98
N LEU A 300 25.68 10.97 -17.22
CA LEU A 300 24.92 10.77 -18.46
C LEU A 300 25.65 11.43 -19.64
N ARG A 301 25.72 10.72 -20.78
CA ARG A 301 26.06 11.35 -22.07
C ARG A 301 24.91 12.26 -22.50
N PRO A 302 25.16 13.30 -23.31
CA PRO A 302 24.12 14.29 -23.70
C PRO A 302 22.84 13.66 -24.25
N TRP A 303 22.93 12.67 -25.14
CA TRP A 303 21.76 11.96 -25.68
C TRP A 303 21.03 11.10 -24.64
N GLN A 304 21.79 10.47 -23.74
CA GLN A 304 21.20 9.70 -22.62
C GLN A 304 20.49 10.64 -21.65
N ALA A 305 21.03 11.81 -21.40
CA ALA A 305 20.40 12.84 -20.59
C ALA A 305 19.08 13.31 -21.22
N ALA A 306 19.07 13.57 -22.53
CA ALA A 306 17.86 13.96 -23.25
C ALA A 306 16.76 12.90 -23.13
N LEU A 307 17.09 11.62 -23.37
CA LEU A 307 16.14 10.50 -23.18
C LEU A 307 15.66 10.36 -21.73
N ALA A 308 16.59 10.43 -20.78
CA ALA A 308 16.26 10.31 -19.36
C ALA A 308 15.32 11.43 -18.90
N TYR A 309 15.69 12.70 -19.19
CA TYR A 309 14.85 13.83 -18.81
C TYR A 309 13.53 13.89 -19.57
N GLY A 310 13.51 13.49 -20.86
CA GLY A 310 12.27 13.36 -21.63
C GLY A 310 11.32 12.31 -21.02
N TRP A 311 11.83 11.13 -20.68
CA TRP A 311 11.06 10.10 -20.03
C TRP A 311 10.56 10.52 -18.63
N ILE A 312 11.45 11.09 -17.82
CA ILE A 312 11.11 11.60 -16.50
C ILE A 312 10.03 12.68 -16.59
N GLY A 313 10.20 13.63 -17.55
CA GLY A 313 9.21 14.69 -17.79
C GLY A 313 7.84 14.13 -18.19
N LEU A 314 7.80 13.13 -19.07
CA LEU A 314 6.56 12.46 -19.46
C LEU A 314 5.90 11.78 -18.25
N VAL A 315 6.66 10.98 -17.48
CA VAL A 315 6.12 10.30 -16.30
C VAL A 315 5.64 11.30 -15.24
N LEU A 316 6.40 12.36 -14.99
CA LEU A 316 5.97 13.43 -14.07
C LEU A 316 4.69 14.13 -14.54
N ALA A 317 4.57 14.40 -15.84
CA ALA A 317 3.33 14.97 -16.40
C ALA A 317 2.14 14.03 -16.19
N LEU A 318 2.30 12.72 -16.45
CA LEU A 318 1.26 11.72 -16.22
C LEU A 318 0.89 11.59 -14.73
N VAL A 319 1.88 11.62 -13.83
CA VAL A 319 1.68 11.53 -12.38
C VAL A 319 1.02 12.79 -11.83
N LEU A 320 1.40 13.97 -12.31
CA LEU A 320 0.85 15.24 -11.84
C LEU A 320 -0.54 15.54 -12.42
N ALA A 321 -0.85 15.02 -13.61
CA ALA A 321 -2.13 15.26 -14.29
C ALA A 321 -3.35 15.01 -13.40
N PRO A 322 -3.50 13.86 -12.70
CA PRO A 322 -4.64 13.65 -11.81
C PRO A 322 -4.65 14.60 -10.60
N HIS A 323 -3.48 14.98 -10.07
CA HIS A 323 -3.40 15.90 -8.93
C HIS A 323 -3.81 17.33 -9.33
N VAL A 324 -3.33 17.79 -10.49
CA VAL A 324 -3.75 19.08 -11.05
C VAL A 324 -5.22 19.03 -11.46
N GLY A 325 -5.65 17.94 -12.08
CA GLY A 325 -7.03 17.75 -12.51
C GLY A 325 -8.03 17.80 -11.33
N ILE A 326 -7.73 17.09 -10.23
CA ILE A 326 -8.63 17.12 -9.06
C ILE A 326 -8.63 18.52 -8.38
N LEU A 327 -7.49 19.19 -8.34
CA LEU A 327 -7.40 20.55 -7.81
C LEU A 327 -8.20 21.53 -8.67
N LEU A 328 -8.06 21.48 -9.99
CA LEU A 328 -8.83 22.31 -10.90
C LEU A 328 -10.33 22.02 -10.78
N LEU A 329 -10.72 20.73 -10.72
CA LEU A 329 -12.12 20.34 -10.56
C LEU A 329 -12.70 20.84 -9.24
N SER A 330 -11.93 20.82 -8.15
CA SER A 330 -12.37 21.30 -6.83
C SER A 330 -12.62 22.82 -6.79
N LEU A 331 -11.99 23.55 -7.69
CA LEU A 331 -12.11 25.00 -7.83
C LEU A 331 -13.02 25.42 -8.99
N ALA A 332 -13.32 24.53 -9.93
CA ALA A 332 -14.10 24.82 -11.12
C ALA A 332 -15.58 24.93 -10.77
N LYS A 333 -16.25 26.03 -11.15
CA LYS A 333 -17.70 26.15 -11.03
C LYS A 333 -18.40 25.10 -11.90
N VAL A 334 -17.96 24.98 -13.14
CA VAL A 334 -18.30 23.90 -14.07
C VAL A 334 -17.07 23.60 -14.93
N TRP A 335 -16.77 22.34 -15.15
CA TRP A 335 -15.74 21.91 -16.08
C TRP A 335 -16.26 20.74 -16.91
N SER A 336 -16.68 21.04 -18.12
CA SER A 336 -17.22 20.08 -19.08
C SER A 336 -16.96 20.58 -20.51
N PHE A 337 -16.50 19.70 -21.37
CA PHE A 337 -16.28 19.96 -22.79
C PHE A 337 -15.38 21.17 -23.11
N SER A 338 -14.49 21.52 -22.18
CA SER A 338 -13.51 22.61 -22.33
C SER A 338 -12.13 22.14 -21.88
N VAL A 339 -11.07 22.77 -22.42
CA VAL A 339 -9.69 22.43 -22.08
C VAL A 339 -9.37 22.79 -20.63
N LEU A 340 -9.89 23.93 -20.17
CA LEU A 340 -9.76 24.43 -18.79
C LEU A 340 -11.13 24.91 -18.30
N PRO A 341 -11.33 25.00 -16.97
CA PRO A 341 -12.55 25.59 -16.41
C PRO A 341 -12.76 27.03 -16.84
N ASP A 342 -14.00 27.39 -17.17
CA ASP A 342 -14.35 28.77 -17.57
C ASP A 342 -14.40 29.74 -16.38
N SER A 343 -14.70 29.24 -15.19
CA SER A 343 -14.80 30.03 -13.96
C SER A 343 -14.46 29.22 -12.72
N PHE A 344 -13.98 29.91 -11.69
CA PHE A 344 -13.52 29.31 -10.44
C PHE A 344 -14.42 29.72 -9.27
N THR A 345 -14.54 28.82 -8.28
CA THR A 345 -15.32 29.02 -7.05
C THR A 345 -14.69 28.30 -5.87
N LEU A 346 -14.92 28.77 -4.66
CA LEU A 346 -14.62 28.08 -3.40
C LEU A 346 -15.87 27.46 -2.75
N GLU A 347 -17.04 27.57 -3.40
CA GLU A 347 -18.31 27.10 -2.87
C GLU A 347 -18.33 25.60 -2.59
N HIS A 348 -17.59 24.80 -3.36
CA HIS A 348 -17.47 23.36 -3.14
C HIS A 348 -16.87 23.03 -1.78
N TYR A 349 -15.88 23.80 -1.34
CA TYR A 349 -15.31 23.65 0.01
C TYR A 349 -16.30 24.09 1.09
N ALA A 350 -17.03 25.19 0.87
CA ALA A 350 -18.07 25.62 1.79
C ALA A 350 -19.18 24.57 1.92
N THR A 351 -19.58 23.93 0.82
CA THR A 351 -20.55 22.83 0.79
C THR A 351 -20.03 21.63 1.60
N VAL A 352 -18.78 21.21 1.40
CA VAL A 352 -18.17 20.09 2.15
C VAL A 352 -18.18 20.38 3.66
N PHE A 353 -17.76 21.57 4.08
CA PHE A 353 -17.72 21.91 5.51
C PHE A 353 -19.11 22.10 6.14
N ARG A 354 -20.12 22.44 5.34
CA ARG A 354 -21.50 22.58 5.81
C ARG A 354 -22.24 21.24 5.86
N GLU A 355 -22.09 20.41 4.83
CA GLU A 355 -22.88 19.19 4.66
C GLU A 355 -22.17 17.92 5.13
N SER A 356 -20.85 17.90 5.09
CA SER A 356 -20.05 16.68 5.33
C SER A 356 -18.91 16.82 6.35
N PRO A 357 -18.99 17.68 7.38
CA PRO A 357 -17.90 17.83 8.35
C PRO A 357 -17.64 16.53 9.13
N ARG A 358 -18.68 15.72 9.34
CA ARG A 358 -18.57 14.42 10.01
C ARG A 358 -17.70 13.44 9.25
N MET A 359 -17.71 13.47 7.93
CA MET A 359 -16.88 12.56 7.11
C MET A 359 -15.38 12.82 7.32
N VAL A 360 -15.00 14.11 7.45
CA VAL A 360 -13.62 14.48 7.78
C VAL A 360 -13.24 14.00 9.18
N TRP A 361 -14.11 14.23 10.16
CA TRP A 361 -13.90 13.80 11.54
C TRP A 361 -13.81 12.28 11.65
N ASN A 362 -14.74 11.54 11.05
CA ASN A 362 -14.77 10.08 11.05
C ASN A 362 -13.48 9.50 10.46
N THR A 363 -12.97 10.08 9.36
CA THR A 363 -11.69 9.64 8.78
C THR A 363 -10.54 9.80 9.77
N VAL A 364 -10.42 10.98 10.39
CA VAL A 364 -9.35 11.23 11.36
C VAL A 364 -9.49 10.29 12.55
N LEU A 365 -10.69 10.12 13.08
CA LEU A 365 -10.95 9.27 14.23
C LEU A 365 -10.66 7.80 13.94
N TYR A 366 -11.26 7.24 12.88
CA TYR A 366 -11.14 5.81 12.55
C TYR A 366 -9.70 5.44 12.17
N CYS A 367 -9.06 6.26 11.34
CA CYS A 367 -7.68 6.01 10.93
C CYS A 367 -6.69 6.18 12.09
N THR A 368 -6.94 7.11 13.02
CA THR A 368 -6.08 7.28 14.20
C THR A 368 -6.20 6.10 15.15
N ILE A 369 -7.42 5.63 15.42
CA ILE A 369 -7.64 4.46 16.29
C ILE A 369 -7.02 3.22 15.62
N ALA A 370 -7.32 2.97 14.35
CA ALA A 370 -6.78 1.82 13.63
C ALA A 370 -5.24 1.83 13.58
N ALA A 371 -4.62 2.96 13.20
CA ALA A 371 -3.16 3.09 13.17
C ALA A 371 -2.53 2.95 14.57
N GLY A 372 -3.21 3.44 15.62
CA GLY A 372 -2.80 3.24 17.01
C GLY A 372 -2.79 1.76 17.42
N LEU A 373 -3.86 1.04 17.07
CA LEU A 373 -3.94 -0.41 17.27
C LEU A 373 -2.88 -1.16 16.46
N ASP A 374 -2.67 -0.76 15.20
CA ASP A 374 -1.67 -1.37 14.32
C ASP A 374 -0.26 -1.29 14.88
N VAL A 375 0.16 -0.12 15.36
CA VAL A 375 1.51 0.01 15.93
C VAL A 375 1.64 -0.69 17.29
N ALA A 376 0.56 -0.76 18.08
CA ALA A 376 0.54 -1.53 19.32
C ALA A 376 0.69 -3.03 19.06
N LEU A 377 -0.15 -3.58 18.17
CA LEU A 377 -0.08 -4.99 17.74
C LEU A 377 1.23 -5.29 17.01
N GLY A 378 1.64 -4.43 16.09
CA GLY A 378 2.87 -4.58 15.31
C GLY A 378 4.13 -4.56 16.19
N THR A 379 4.19 -3.68 17.21
CA THR A 379 5.29 -3.66 18.19
C THR A 379 5.30 -4.93 19.03
N ALA A 380 4.14 -5.39 19.49
CA ALA A 380 4.02 -6.61 20.28
C ALA A 380 4.46 -7.84 19.47
N ILE A 381 3.97 -7.99 18.22
CA ILE A 381 4.35 -9.09 17.33
C ILE A 381 5.86 -9.02 17.02
N ALA A 382 6.40 -7.83 16.68
CA ALA A 382 7.83 -7.65 16.42
C ALA A 382 8.69 -8.08 17.61
N TYR A 383 8.28 -7.71 18.83
CA TYR A 383 8.97 -8.10 20.04
C TYR A 383 8.91 -9.63 20.26
N LEU A 384 7.74 -10.25 20.05
CA LEU A 384 7.59 -11.70 20.16
C LEU A 384 8.49 -12.44 19.18
N ILE A 385 8.61 -11.99 17.94
CA ILE A 385 9.42 -12.62 16.88
C ILE A 385 10.92 -12.50 17.19
N LEU A 386 11.38 -11.29 17.55
CA LEU A 386 12.80 -10.97 17.60
C LEU A 386 13.44 -11.15 18.98
N ARG A 387 12.65 -11.09 20.07
CA ARG A 387 13.14 -11.07 21.46
C ARG A 387 12.64 -12.24 22.31
N THR A 388 11.75 -13.06 21.77
CA THR A 388 11.20 -14.19 22.53
C THR A 388 11.30 -15.52 21.78
N ARG A 389 11.03 -16.61 22.46
CA ARG A 389 11.00 -17.96 21.87
C ARG A 389 9.58 -18.55 21.88
N VAL A 390 8.56 -17.70 21.85
CA VAL A 390 7.17 -18.14 21.75
C VAL A 390 6.98 -18.89 20.42
N PRO A 391 6.56 -20.16 20.44
CA PRO A 391 6.46 -20.99 19.23
C PRO A 391 5.51 -20.39 18.18
N ALA A 392 4.41 -19.77 18.64
CA ALA A 392 3.42 -19.15 17.76
C ALA A 392 3.86 -17.83 17.10
N ALA A 393 5.00 -17.21 17.50
CA ALA A 393 5.41 -15.90 17.01
C ALA A 393 5.56 -15.85 15.47
N ARG A 394 6.12 -16.91 14.86
CA ARG A 394 6.25 -17.01 13.39
C ARG A 394 4.91 -17.17 12.69
N ALA A 395 3.99 -17.91 13.30
CA ALA A 395 2.63 -18.07 12.76
C ALA A 395 1.86 -16.75 12.84
N LEU A 396 2.01 -15.98 13.92
CA LEU A 396 1.42 -14.63 14.04
C LEU A 396 1.97 -13.69 12.96
N ASP A 397 3.28 -13.70 12.71
CA ASP A 397 3.90 -12.93 11.62
C ASP A 397 3.31 -13.31 10.25
N PHE A 398 3.21 -14.61 9.99
CA PHE A 398 2.67 -15.11 8.73
C PHE A 398 1.20 -14.69 8.54
N VAL A 399 0.34 -14.92 9.54
CA VAL A 399 -1.08 -14.57 9.48
C VAL A 399 -1.27 -13.05 9.36
N ALA A 400 -0.56 -12.27 10.18
CA ALA A 400 -0.63 -10.81 10.10
C ALA A 400 -0.18 -10.30 8.72
N THR A 401 0.88 -10.87 8.13
CA THR A 401 1.37 -10.48 6.80
C THR A 401 0.43 -10.93 5.68
N ALA A 402 -0.22 -12.09 5.83
CA ALA A 402 -1.17 -12.62 4.85
C ALA A 402 -2.39 -11.69 4.64
N ALA A 403 -2.70 -10.83 5.62
CA ALA A 403 -3.74 -9.81 5.49
C ALA A 403 -3.54 -8.88 4.27
N LEU A 404 -2.30 -8.67 3.79
CA LEU A 404 -2.01 -7.93 2.56
C LEU A 404 -2.62 -8.55 1.30
N ALA A 405 -2.76 -9.88 1.29
CA ALA A 405 -3.29 -10.62 0.14
C ALA A 405 -4.81 -10.79 0.21
N ILE A 406 -5.45 -10.41 1.32
CA ILE A 406 -6.90 -10.52 1.45
C ILE A 406 -7.56 -9.26 0.91
N PRO A 407 -8.35 -9.37 -0.17
CA PRO A 407 -9.07 -8.23 -0.73
C PRO A 407 -10.05 -7.61 0.26
N GLY A 408 -10.19 -6.27 0.22
CA GLY A 408 -11.05 -5.53 1.13
C GLY A 408 -12.52 -5.91 1.01
N VAL A 409 -12.98 -6.09 -0.20
CA VAL A 409 -14.34 -6.56 -0.48
C VAL A 409 -14.59 -7.92 0.14
N VAL A 410 -13.63 -8.85 0.03
CA VAL A 410 -13.76 -10.21 0.59
C VAL A 410 -13.83 -10.19 2.12
N LEU A 411 -12.97 -9.38 2.76
CA LEU A 411 -13.00 -9.21 4.20
C LEU A 411 -14.34 -8.62 4.66
N ALA A 412 -14.86 -7.63 3.94
CA ALA A 412 -16.16 -7.01 4.24
C ALA A 412 -17.32 -8.01 4.12
N ILE A 413 -17.36 -8.79 3.03
CA ILE A 413 -18.35 -9.88 2.86
C ILE A 413 -18.26 -10.87 4.03
N GLY A 414 -17.04 -11.28 4.38
CA GLY A 414 -16.79 -12.15 5.52
C GLY A 414 -17.30 -11.56 6.83
N TYR A 415 -17.08 -10.28 7.08
CA TYR A 415 -17.57 -9.58 8.28
C TYR A 415 -19.10 -9.52 8.35
N LEU A 416 -19.73 -9.08 7.27
CA LEU A 416 -21.18 -9.01 7.20
C LEU A 416 -21.85 -10.37 7.45
N ARG A 417 -21.25 -11.44 6.94
CA ARG A 417 -21.76 -12.81 7.14
C ARG A 417 -21.46 -13.35 8.55
N THR A 418 -20.24 -13.19 9.02
CA THR A 418 -19.77 -13.76 10.30
C THR A 418 -20.43 -13.08 11.49
N PHE A 419 -20.55 -11.74 11.45
CA PHE A 419 -20.99 -10.94 12.58
C PHE A 419 -22.44 -10.47 12.49
N ARG A 420 -23.24 -11.03 11.58
CA ARG A 420 -24.64 -10.63 11.33
C ARG A 420 -25.55 -10.71 12.56
N ALA A 421 -25.23 -11.55 13.53
CA ALA A 421 -26.00 -11.77 14.76
C ALA A 421 -25.20 -11.45 16.03
N VAL A 422 -24.04 -10.82 15.90
CA VAL A 422 -23.20 -10.45 17.04
C VAL A 422 -23.57 -9.07 17.52
N GLU A 423 -24.06 -8.98 18.75
CA GLU A 423 -24.40 -7.75 19.43
C GLU A 423 -23.24 -7.21 20.26
N LEU A 424 -23.10 -5.90 20.31
CA LEU A 424 -22.13 -5.23 21.18
C LEU A 424 -22.59 -5.32 22.64
N PRO A 425 -21.72 -5.73 23.58
CA PRO A 425 -22.11 -6.07 24.95
C PRO A 425 -22.66 -4.88 25.77
N PHE A 426 -22.39 -3.63 25.34
CA PHE A 426 -22.80 -2.44 26.11
C PHE A 426 -23.96 -1.67 25.48
N THR A 427 -24.15 -1.75 24.15
CA THR A 427 -25.17 -1.01 23.43
C THR A 427 -26.31 -1.87 22.94
N GLY A 428 -26.12 -3.19 22.83
CA GLY A 428 -27.07 -4.13 22.21
C GLY A 428 -27.21 -3.97 20.70
N GLU A 429 -26.43 -3.05 20.08
CA GLU A 429 -26.42 -2.88 18.64
C GLU A 429 -25.65 -4.01 17.96
N LEU A 430 -26.07 -4.37 16.75
CA LEU A 430 -25.32 -5.32 15.94
C LEU A 430 -23.95 -4.76 15.61
N LEU A 431 -22.91 -5.60 15.71
CA LEU A 431 -21.54 -5.20 15.33
C LEU A 431 -21.47 -4.74 13.85
N THR A 432 -22.27 -5.34 12.98
CA THR A 432 -22.39 -4.96 11.56
C THR A 432 -23.05 -3.60 11.34
N SER A 433 -23.75 -3.07 12.33
CA SER A 433 -24.38 -1.73 12.32
C SER A 433 -23.53 -0.70 13.06
N SER A 434 -22.29 -1.04 13.46
CA SER A 434 -21.39 -0.16 14.19
C SER A 434 -20.18 0.25 13.36
N TRP A 435 -19.80 1.53 13.46
CA TRP A 435 -18.55 2.06 12.90
C TRP A 435 -17.28 1.33 13.40
N LEU A 436 -17.37 0.64 14.55
CA LEU A 436 -16.25 -0.15 15.08
C LEU A 436 -15.80 -1.23 14.11
N LEU A 437 -16.71 -1.81 13.32
CA LEU A 437 -16.35 -2.84 12.34
C LEU A 437 -15.46 -2.26 11.22
N ILE A 438 -15.65 -0.98 10.86
CA ILE A 438 -14.78 -0.27 9.91
C ILE A 438 -13.37 -0.13 10.51
N VAL A 439 -13.26 0.30 11.77
CA VAL A 439 -11.96 0.44 12.47
C VAL A 439 -11.24 -0.90 12.56
N ILE A 440 -11.95 -1.97 12.89
CA ILE A 440 -11.38 -3.32 12.95
C ILE A 440 -10.90 -3.76 11.57
N ALA A 441 -11.67 -3.50 10.51
CA ALA A 441 -11.27 -3.81 9.13
C ALA A 441 -9.99 -3.07 8.73
N TYR A 442 -9.90 -1.77 9.08
CA TYR A 442 -8.70 -0.97 8.85
C TYR A 442 -7.51 -1.54 9.61
N THR A 443 -7.68 -1.84 10.90
CA THR A 443 -6.63 -2.44 11.74
C THR A 443 -6.12 -3.74 11.13
N VAL A 444 -6.99 -4.69 10.80
CA VAL A 444 -6.56 -5.98 10.25
C VAL A 444 -5.81 -5.82 8.93
N ARG A 445 -6.31 -4.96 8.03
CA ARG A 445 -5.72 -4.77 6.69
C ARG A 445 -4.43 -3.95 6.70
N ARG A 446 -4.23 -3.06 7.68
CA ARG A 446 -3.04 -2.16 7.75
C ARG A 446 -1.98 -2.64 8.72
N LEU A 447 -2.31 -3.60 9.58
CA LEU A 447 -1.36 -4.22 10.51
C LEU A 447 -0.02 -4.64 9.85
N PRO A 448 0.03 -5.23 8.63
CA PRO A 448 1.29 -5.61 8.00
C PRO A 448 2.27 -4.44 7.80
N TYR A 449 1.78 -3.25 7.49
CA TYR A 449 2.63 -2.07 7.28
C TYR A 449 3.30 -1.62 8.58
N ALA A 450 2.50 -1.50 9.66
CA ALA A 450 3.02 -1.17 10.98
C ALA A 450 3.97 -2.25 11.51
N LEU A 451 3.61 -3.52 11.32
CA LEU A 451 4.44 -4.66 11.74
C LEU A 451 5.82 -4.61 11.08
N ARG A 452 5.91 -4.42 9.75
CA ARG A 452 7.20 -4.35 9.06
C ARG A 452 8.05 -3.16 9.52
N SER A 453 7.45 -2.00 9.75
CA SER A 453 8.13 -0.83 10.31
C SER A 453 8.66 -1.09 11.72
N CYS A 454 7.86 -1.71 12.59
CA CYS A 454 8.26 -2.08 13.95
C CYS A 454 9.36 -3.16 13.97
N VAL A 455 9.26 -4.17 13.09
CA VAL A 455 10.30 -5.21 12.95
C VAL A 455 11.63 -4.58 12.52
N ALA A 456 11.62 -3.73 11.49
CA ALA A 456 12.82 -3.04 11.01
C ALA A 456 13.45 -2.16 12.09
N ALA A 457 12.65 -1.43 12.87
CA ALA A 457 13.14 -0.60 13.97
C ALA A 457 13.75 -1.44 15.10
N LEU A 458 13.11 -2.55 15.48
CA LEU A 458 13.61 -3.40 16.56
C LEU A 458 14.88 -4.19 16.15
N GLN A 459 15.02 -4.54 14.86
CA GLN A 459 16.25 -5.19 14.34
C GLN A 459 17.48 -4.29 14.43
N GLN A 460 17.32 -2.96 14.39
CA GLN A 460 18.41 -2.00 14.53
C GLN A 460 18.87 -1.83 15.99
N LEU A 461 18.09 -2.30 16.97
CA LEU A 461 18.44 -2.19 18.37
C LEU A 461 19.25 -3.41 18.84
N HIS A 462 20.43 -3.16 19.39
CA HIS A 462 21.27 -4.20 19.94
C HIS A 462 20.68 -4.78 21.23
N VAL A 463 20.66 -6.11 21.36
CA VAL A 463 20.07 -6.80 22.53
C VAL A 463 20.76 -6.43 23.85
N SER A 464 22.05 -6.06 23.79
CA SER A 464 22.84 -5.67 24.98
C SER A 464 22.22 -4.49 25.77
N LEU A 465 21.45 -3.62 25.13
CA LEU A 465 20.75 -2.53 25.83
C LEU A 465 19.67 -3.06 26.79
N GLU A 466 18.98 -4.12 26.39
CA GLU A 466 17.98 -4.80 27.21
C GLU A 466 18.65 -5.58 28.34
N GLU A 467 19.73 -6.32 28.03
CA GLU A 467 20.54 -7.07 29.00
C GLU A 467 21.17 -6.15 30.05
N ALA A 468 21.71 -5.00 29.65
CA ALA A 468 22.26 -4.01 30.59
C ALA A 468 21.22 -3.48 31.55
N ALA A 469 20.01 -3.18 31.06
CA ALA A 469 18.90 -2.73 31.92
C ALA A 469 18.46 -3.81 32.90
N GLU A 470 18.35 -5.05 32.46
CA GLU A 470 17.99 -6.20 33.32
C GLU A 470 19.10 -6.43 34.39
N ASN A 471 20.37 -6.31 34.05
CA ASN A 471 21.50 -6.42 34.99
C ASN A 471 21.49 -5.30 36.04
N LEU A 472 20.94 -4.11 35.72
CA LEU A 472 20.72 -3.00 36.64
C LEU A 472 19.41 -3.13 37.45
N GLY A 473 18.74 -4.28 37.38
CA GLY A 473 17.53 -4.58 38.16
C GLY A 473 16.22 -4.07 37.54
N ALA A 474 16.23 -3.64 36.27
CA ALA A 474 14.99 -3.27 35.60
C ALA A 474 14.15 -4.52 35.29
N THR A 475 12.86 -4.46 35.61
CA THR A 475 11.92 -5.49 35.14
C THR A 475 11.76 -5.41 33.62
N ARG A 476 11.45 -6.52 32.98
CA ARG A 476 11.27 -6.59 31.53
C ARG A 476 10.23 -5.59 31.01
N ALA A 477 9.13 -5.40 31.71
CA ALA A 477 8.12 -4.40 31.37
C ALA A 477 8.69 -2.95 31.43
N ARG A 478 9.56 -2.68 32.44
CA ARG A 478 10.25 -1.38 32.57
C ARG A 478 11.24 -1.19 31.42
N THR A 479 12.01 -2.21 31.06
CA THR A 479 12.94 -2.20 29.93
C THR A 479 12.22 -1.91 28.63
N ILE A 480 11.12 -2.63 28.33
CA ILE A 480 10.31 -2.39 27.13
C ILE A 480 9.79 -0.94 27.10
N ARG A 481 9.16 -0.48 28.18
CA ARG A 481 8.51 0.84 28.22
C ARG A 481 9.51 2.01 28.20
N ARG A 482 10.67 1.89 28.88
CA ARG A 482 11.62 3.00 29.06
C ARG A 482 12.81 2.98 28.10
N ILE A 483 13.10 1.84 27.46
CA ILE A 483 14.27 1.68 26.56
C ILE A 483 13.81 1.28 25.17
N VAL A 484 13.17 0.12 25.02
CA VAL A 484 12.86 -0.43 23.70
C VAL A 484 11.89 0.46 22.93
N VAL A 485 10.71 0.76 23.49
CA VAL A 485 9.67 1.58 22.83
C VAL A 485 10.16 3.00 22.49
N PRO A 486 10.81 3.74 23.40
CA PRO A 486 11.38 5.05 23.05
C PRO A 486 12.46 4.99 21.96
N LEU A 487 13.27 3.95 21.94
CA LEU A 487 14.29 3.76 20.90
C LEU A 487 13.70 3.37 19.55
N MET A 488 12.60 2.64 19.56
CA MET A 488 11.82 2.29 18.34
C MET A 488 10.91 3.42 17.85
N ALA A 489 10.80 4.55 18.58
CA ALA A 489 9.76 5.56 18.32
C ALA A 489 9.73 6.08 16.87
N GLY A 490 10.87 6.14 16.17
CA GLY A 490 10.93 6.49 14.76
C GLY A 490 10.20 5.48 13.87
N GLY A 491 10.44 4.18 14.06
CA GLY A 491 9.78 3.13 13.32
C GLY A 491 8.31 2.96 13.68
N ILE A 492 7.95 3.13 14.96
CA ILE A 492 6.56 3.14 15.43
C ILE A 492 5.78 4.27 14.76
N LEU A 493 6.37 5.48 14.72
CA LEU A 493 5.74 6.64 14.07
C LEU A 493 5.62 6.44 12.55
N ALA A 494 6.65 5.88 11.90
CA ALA A 494 6.59 5.53 10.48
C ALA A 494 5.49 4.51 10.20
N GLY A 495 5.35 3.47 11.04
CA GLY A 495 4.29 2.49 10.97
C GLY A 495 2.91 3.11 11.15
N PHE A 496 2.74 3.98 12.16
CA PHE A 496 1.50 4.72 12.41
C PHE A 496 1.06 5.52 11.18
N VAL A 497 1.97 6.34 10.63
CA VAL A 497 1.64 7.19 9.48
C VAL A 497 1.32 6.35 8.24
N THR A 498 2.06 5.29 7.98
CA THR A 498 1.78 4.41 6.83
C THR A 498 0.42 3.73 6.97
N SER A 499 0.06 3.24 8.16
CA SER A 499 -1.26 2.68 8.44
C SER A 499 -2.36 3.73 8.31
N PHE A 500 -2.18 4.92 8.89
CA PHE A 500 -3.12 6.02 8.80
C PHE A 500 -3.40 6.43 7.35
N MET A 501 -2.33 6.69 6.57
CA MET A 501 -2.44 7.12 5.18
C MET A 501 -3.18 6.10 4.32
N THR A 502 -2.80 4.83 4.45
CA THR A 502 -3.41 3.76 3.65
C THR A 502 -4.85 3.43 4.09
N ALA A 503 -5.19 3.67 5.36
CA ALA A 503 -6.55 3.57 5.86
C ALA A 503 -7.44 4.73 5.39
N ALA A 504 -6.91 5.97 5.38
CA ALA A 504 -7.68 7.16 4.98
C ALA A 504 -8.18 7.13 3.52
N VAL A 505 -7.49 6.39 2.66
CA VAL A 505 -7.84 6.23 1.24
C VAL A 505 -8.58 4.91 0.94
N GLU A 506 -8.92 4.13 1.97
CA GLU A 506 -9.52 2.82 1.82
C GLU A 506 -11.02 2.95 1.48
N LEU A 507 -11.44 2.36 0.35
CA LEU A 507 -12.82 2.35 -0.10
C LEU A 507 -13.42 0.93 -0.17
N SER A 508 -12.61 -0.07 -0.56
CA SER A 508 -13.13 -1.39 -0.94
C SER A 508 -13.87 -2.12 0.19
N ALA A 509 -13.35 -2.08 1.42
CA ALA A 509 -14.08 -2.60 2.58
C ALA A 509 -15.07 -1.56 3.12
N THR A 510 -14.69 -0.28 3.10
CA THR A 510 -15.47 0.82 3.67
C THR A 510 -16.86 0.90 3.07
N ILE A 511 -17.00 0.86 1.75
CA ILE A 511 -18.28 1.01 1.04
C ILE A 511 -19.31 -0.06 1.44
N MET A 512 -18.86 -1.23 1.87
CA MET A 512 -19.71 -2.34 2.30
C MET A 512 -20.02 -2.32 3.80
N LEU A 513 -19.13 -1.74 4.61
CA LEU A 513 -19.22 -1.80 6.08
C LEU A 513 -19.83 -0.54 6.70
N ILE A 514 -20.13 0.48 5.91
CA ILE A 514 -20.75 1.71 6.41
C ILE A 514 -22.20 1.42 6.86
N PRO A 515 -22.54 1.64 8.15
CA PRO A 515 -23.88 1.40 8.64
C PRO A 515 -24.82 2.55 8.29
N SER A 516 -24.33 3.80 8.26
CA SER A 516 -25.11 4.98 7.92
C SER A 516 -24.24 6.08 7.30
N GLN A 517 -24.86 7.05 6.63
CA GLN A 517 -24.13 8.22 6.10
C GLN A 517 -23.44 9.05 7.18
N ASN A 518 -23.95 9.02 8.42
CA ASN A 518 -23.35 9.73 9.55
C ASN A 518 -22.02 9.11 9.99
N ASP A 519 -21.84 7.81 9.73
CA ASP A 519 -20.63 7.04 10.06
C ASP A 519 -19.62 6.99 8.90
N ALA A 520 -19.98 7.60 7.78
CA ALA A 520 -19.17 7.57 6.58
C ALA A 520 -17.85 8.34 6.74
N PRO A 521 -16.70 7.76 6.38
CA PRO A 521 -15.44 8.48 6.22
C PRO A 521 -15.34 9.18 4.86
N MET A 522 -14.31 10.01 4.67
CA MET A 522 -14.11 10.81 3.45
C MET A 522 -14.03 9.94 2.19
N SER A 523 -13.41 8.77 2.24
CA SER A 523 -13.28 7.88 1.08
C SER A 523 -14.65 7.51 0.48
N TYR A 524 -15.62 7.19 1.32
CA TYR A 524 -16.99 6.95 0.88
C TYR A 524 -17.69 8.23 0.44
N GLY A 525 -17.50 9.33 1.16
CA GLY A 525 -18.10 10.62 0.79
C GLY A 525 -17.65 11.09 -0.59
N ILE A 526 -16.36 10.94 -0.91
CA ILE A 526 -15.84 11.24 -2.24
C ILE A 526 -16.54 10.36 -3.29
N TYR A 527 -16.60 9.04 -3.06
CA TYR A 527 -17.29 8.13 -3.96
C TYR A 527 -18.75 8.55 -4.18
N LEU A 528 -19.49 8.84 -3.12
CA LEU A 528 -20.90 9.23 -3.18
C LEU A 528 -21.10 10.52 -4.00
N TYR A 529 -20.31 11.55 -3.73
CA TYR A 529 -20.36 12.81 -4.47
C TYR A 529 -20.03 12.62 -5.95
N MET A 530 -19.05 11.76 -6.28
CA MET A 530 -18.64 11.52 -7.67
C MET A 530 -19.69 10.77 -8.52
N GLN A 531 -20.72 10.17 -7.90
CA GLN A 531 -21.81 9.49 -8.63
C GLN A 531 -22.74 10.43 -9.39
N SER A 532 -22.75 11.72 -9.08
CA SER A 532 -23.58 12.71 -9.76
C SER A 532 -22.73 13.82 -10.38
N ALA A 533 -23.20 14.38 -11.49
CA ALA A 533 -22.53 15.49 -12.15
C ALA A 533 -22.40 16.72 -11.25
N ALA A 534 -23.46 17.06 -10.49
CA ALA A 534 -23.49 18.18 -9.54
C ALA A 534 -22.54 17.96 -8.35
N GLY A 535 -22.32 16.71 -7.94
CA GLY A 535 -21.46 16.36 -6.81
C GLY A 535 -19.96 16.31 -7.15
N ARG A 536 -19.55 16.33 -8.42
CA ARG A 536 -18.13 16.19 -8.81
C ARG A 536 -17.24 17.27 -8.21
N GLY A 537 -17.70 18.53 -8.16
CA GLY A 537 -16.97 19.64 -7.53
C GLY A 537 -16.76 19.41 -6.01
N PRO A 538 -17.83 19.24 -5.21
CA PRO A 538 -17.72 18.90 -3.79
C PRO A 538 -16.91 17.61 -3.53
N GLY A 539 -17.10 16.57 -4.36
CA GLY A 539 -16.31 15.35 -4.28
C GLY A 539 -14.82 15.57 -4.52
N ALA A 540 -14.47 16.42 -5.49
CA ALA A 540 -13.09 16.83 -5.75
C ALA A 540 -12.52 17.65 -4.58
N ALA A 541 -13.29 18.58 -4.00
CA ALA A 541 -12.87 19.36 -2.83
C ALA A 541 -12.58 18.43 -1.63
N LEU A 542 -13.45 17.45 -1.38
CA LEU A 542 -13.24 16.44 -0.35
C LEU A 542 -11.98 15.57 -0.66
N GLY A 543 -11.76 15.25 -1.93
CA GLY A 543 -10.55 14.55 -2.41
C GLY A 543 -9.27 15.35 -2.15
N VAL A 544 -9.27 16.66 -2.44
CA VAL A 544 -8.14 17.55 -2.13
C VAL A 544 -7.91 17.61 -0.62
N LEU A 545 -8.98 17.71 0.20
CA LEU A 545 -8.83 17.68 1.66
C LEU A 545 -8.23 16.35 2.16
N ALA A 546 -8.59 15.22 1.55
CA ALA A 546 -7.99 13.92 1.87
C ALA A 546 -6.48 13.89 1.56
N VAL A 547 -6.08 14.40 0.38
CA VAL A 547 -4.67 14.52 -0.01
C VAL A 547 -3.90 15.44 0.95
N VAL A 548 -4.48 16.60 1.32
CA VAL A 548 -3.88 17.53 2.26
C VAL A 548 -3.73 16.89 3.64
N LEU A 549 -4.76 16.18 4.13
CA LEU A 549 -4.70 15.46 5.42
C LEU A 549 -3.54 14.46 5.44
N VAL A 550 -3.42 13.64 4.39
CA VAL A 550 -2.34 12.66 4.26
C VAL A 550 -0.98 13.34 4.18
N ALA A 551 -0.85 14.41 3.40
CA ALA A 551 0.40 15.17 3.25
C ALA A 551 0.84 15.82 4.57
N VAL A 552 -0.10 16.42 5.32
CA VAL A 552 0.16 17.01 6.63
C VAL A 552 0.61 15.95 7.63
N CYS A 553 -0.08 14.82 7.71
CA CYS A 553 0.31 13.72 8.59
C CYS A 553 1.72 13.21 8.27
N THR A 554 2.04 13.07 6.98
CA THR A 554 3.38 12.66 6.51
C THR A 554 4.44 13.69 6.91
N TYR A 555 4.20 14.97 6.65
CA TYR A 555 5.12 16.05 7.00
C TYR A 555 5.39 16.12 8.51
N LEU A 556 4.33 16.09 9.33
CA LEU A 556 4.46 16.12 10.79
C LEU A 556 5.25 14.92 11.32
N SER A 557 5.04 13.73 10.74
CA SER A 557 5.79 12.54 11.08
C SER A 557 7.28 12.68 10.76
N HIS A 558 7.61 13.12 9.56
CA HIS A 558 9.01 13.34 9.16
C HIS A 558 9.69 14.37 10.05
N ARG A 559 9.01 15.46 10.37
CA ARG A 559 9.53 16.49 11.29
C ARG A 559 9.77 15.93 12.70
N ALA A 560 8.84 15.14 13.23
CA ALA A 560 8.97 14.51 14.54
C ALA A 560 10.13 13.50 14.60
N ILE A 561 10.37 12.75 13.52
CA ILE A 561 11.50 11.81 13.42
C ILE A 561 12.83 12.59 13.38
N ARG A 562 12.93 13.64 12.56
CA ARG A 562 14.14 14.47 12.44
C ARG A 562 14.48 15.19 13.75
N GLY A 563 13.51 15.85 14.38
CA GLY A 563 13.74 16.55 15.65
C GLY A 563 14.23 15.63 16.78
N ARG A 564 13.80 14.35 16.78
CA ARG A 564 14.32 13.36 17.72
C ARG A 564 15.73 12.87 17.38
N ALA A 565 16.09 12.79 16.11
CA ALA A 565 17.44 12.46 15.68
C ALA A 565 18.42 13.57 16.06
N GLU A 566 18.06 14.82 15.82
CA GLU A 566 18.84 16.03 16.18
C GLU A 566 19.03 16.16 17.69
N ALA A 567 17.97 15.94 18.47
CA ALA A 567 18.04 15.95 19.93
C ALA A 567 18.95 14.85 20.51
N ARG A 568 19.12 13.72 19.79
CA ARG A 568 20.02 12.63 20.19
C ARG A 568 21.50 12.94 19.86
N GLU A 569 21.75 13.66 18.77
CA GLU A 569 23.10 14.06 18.37
C GLU A 569 23.64 15.26 19.15
N GLY A 570 22.86 15.85 20.06
CA GLY A 570 23.22 17.03 20.87
C GLY A 570 23.41 18.31 20.04
N ARG A 571 22.94 18.35 18.80
CA ARG A 571 23.01 19.52 17.92
C ARG A 571 21.75 20.39 18.05
N PRO A 572 21.87 21.72 18.11
CA PRO A 572 20.70 22.59 18.15
C PRO A 572 19.88 22.47 16.86
N PRO A 573 18.53 22.59 16.97
CA PRO A 573 17.63 22.50 15.82
C PRO A 573 18.01 23.55 14.76
N GLY A 574 18.16 23.12 13.52
CA GLY A 574 18.49 23.97 12.36
C GLY A 574 19.94 23.90 11.86
N GLN A 575 20.90 23.36 12.61
CA GLN A 575 22.28 23.22 12.10
C GLN A 575 22.45 22.10 11.07
N VAL A 576 21.60 21.09 11.06
CA VAL A 576 21.62 19.98 10.08
C VAL A 576 21.11 20.47 8.72
N GLU A 577 20.12 21.35 8.69
CA GLU A 577 19.67 21.97 7.43
C GLU A 577 20.77 22.87 6.83
N ALA A 578 21.50 23.60 7.67
CA ALA A 578 22.62 24.43 7.23
C ALA A 578 23.78 23.57 6.68
N VAL A 579 24.07 22.41 7.30
CA VAL A 579 25.13 21.49 6.82
C VAL A 579 24.71 20.80 5.52
N HIS A 580 23.45 20.37 5.38
CA HIS A 580 22.95 19.79 4.12
C HIS A 580 22.83 20.86 3.02
N ALA A 581 22.44 22.10 3.35
CA ALA A 581 22.45 23.21 2.41
C ALA A 581 23.87 23.59 2.00
N ALA A 582 24.82 23.60 2.94
CA ALA A 582 26.23 23.86 2.65
C ALA A 582 26.89 22.71 1.85
N GLN A 583 26.55 21.46 2.13
CA GLN A 583 27.00 20.31 1.34
C GLN A 583 26.38 20.29 -0.07
N ALA A 584 25.13 20.74 -0.23
CA ALA A 584 24.51 20.91 -1.52
C ALA A 584 25.11 22.10 -2.31
N ALA A 585 25.51 23.17 -1.61
CA ALA A 585 26.13 24.35 -2.22
C ALA A 585 27.62 24.15 -2.54
N GLY A 586 28.34 23.31 -1.77
CA GLY A 586 29.75 23.00 -2.01
C GLY A 586 30.02 21.88 -3.02
N ALA A 587 28.97 21.24 -3.56
CA ALA A 587 29.04 20.22 -4.61
C ALA A 587 28.67 20.75 -6.01
N GLY A 588 28.69 22.10 -6.21
CA GLY A 588 28.43 22.76 -7.46
C GLY A 588 29.69 22.88 -8.37
#